data_d29a6b50197e00428a8d04c8d0060dfb
#
_entry.id   d29a6b50197e00428a8d04c8d0060dfb
#
_cell.length_a   1.000
_cell.length_b   1.000
_cell.length_c   1.000
_cell.angle_alpha   90.00
_cell.angle_beta   90.00
_cell.angle_gamma   90.00
#
_symmetry.space_group_name_H-M   'P 1'
#
loop_
_entity.id
_entity.type
_entity.pdbx_description
1 polymer ?
#
loop_
_entity_poly.entity_id
_entity_poly.type
_entity_poly.pdbx_seq_one_letter_code
_entity_poly.pdbx_strand_id
1 'polypeptide(L)' 'MADDRIDAYEAALRRIPEAHSLVLRLKRAGVADDVVCNYLHIEPEGLETLLRVALAKFDAELHKR' A
#
# COMPACT_ATOMS: atom_id res chain seq x y z
N MET A 1 -13.61 -9.33 -18.60
CA MET A 1 -13.34 -9.14 -18.54
C MET A 1 -12.58 -9.04 -18.15
N ALA A 2 -12.38 -8.77 -18.33
CA ALA A 2 -11.51 -8.61 -18.19
C ALA A 2 -10.81 -8.58 -17.33
N ASP A 3 -10.83 -8.41 -16.88
CA ASP A 3 -10.14 -8.41 -16.12
C ASP A 3 -9.90 -9.42 -15.30
N ASP A 4 -10.01 -10.39 -15.60
CA ASP A 4 -9.53 -11.42 -14.91
C ASP A 4 -8.08 -11.43 -14.88
N ARG A 5 -7.45 -10.49 -15.49
CA ARG A 5 -6.09 -10.42 -15.40
C ARG A 5 -5.74 -9.42 -14.42
N ILE A 6 -5.67 -9.77 -13.16
CA ILE A 6 -5.15 -8.91 -12.12
C ILE A 6 -3.64 -8.98 -12.21
N ASP A 7 -2.98 -7.86 -12.42
CA ASP A 7 -1.54 -7.90 -12.53
C ASP A 7 -0.89 -8.21 -11.17
N ALA A 8 0.41 -8.49 -11.19
CA ALA A 8 1.11 -8.89 -9.98
C ALA A 8 1.04 -7.83 -8.90
N TYR A 9 1.04 -6.58 -9.30
CA TYR A 9 0.98 -5.46 -8.35
C TYR A 9 -0.33 -5.50 -7.56
N GLU A 10 -1.44 -5.60 -8.25
CA GLU A 10 -2.74 -5.60 -7.59
C GLU A 10 -2.91 -6.85 -6.74
N ALA A 11 -2.45 -8.00 -7.24
CA ALA A 11 -2.55 -9.23 -6.49
C ALA A 11 -1.77 -9.14 -5.18
N ALA A 12 -0.58 -8.54 -5.23
CA ALA A 12 0.23 -8.38 -4.02
C ALA A 12 -0.46 -7.44 -3.04
N LEU A 13 -1.05 -6.36 -3.53
CA LEU A 13 -1.75 -5.43 -2.66
C LEU A 13 -2.91 -6.08 -1.92
N ARG A 14 -3.55 -7.05 -2.55
CA ARG A 14 -4.69 -7.73 -1.92
C ARG A 14 -4.28 -8.72 -0.86
N ARG A 15 -2.99 -9.05 -0.79
CA ARG A 15 -2.50 -10.03 0.17
C ARG A 15 -1.88 -9.43 1.41
N ILE A 16 -1.68 -8.12 1.43
CA ILE A 16 -1.13 -7.47 2.61
C ILE A 16 -2.25 -6.83 3.41
N PRO A 17 -2.00 -6.48 4.68
CA PRO A 17 -3.04 -5.87 5.51
C PRO A 17 -3.61 -4.63 4.86
N GLU A 18 -4.87 -4.37 5.13
CA GLU A 18 -5.59 -3.29 4.47
C GLU A 18 -4.93 -1.93 4.66
N ALA A 19 -4.47 -1.65 5.87
CA ALA A 19 -3.83 -0.35 6.12
C ALA A 19 -2.59 -0.18 5.26
N HIS A 20 -1.81 -1.24 5.11
CA HIS A 20 -0.62 -1.19 4.27
C HIS A 20 -0.99 -1.01 2.80
N SER A 21 -2.02 -1.72 2.37
CA SER A 21 -2.48 -1.62 1.00
C SER A 21 -2.98 -0.20 0.71
N LEU A 22 -3.74 0.37 1.63
CA LEU A 22 -4.29 1.71 1.44
C LEU A 22 -3.20 2.76 1.35
N VAL A 23 -2.19 2.68 2.22
CA VAL A 23 -1.14 3.69 2.18
C VAL A 23 -0.38 3.63 0.87
N LEU A 24 -0.14 2.42 0.35
CA LEU A 24 0.54 2.29 -0.92
C LEU A 24 -0.30 2.80 -2.07
N ARG A 25 -1.60 2.52 -2.04
CA ARG A 25 -2.50 3.01 -3.09
C ARG A 25 -2.58 4.53 -3.09
N LEU A 26 -2.67 5.12 -1.90
CA LEU A 26 -2.77 6.57 -1.80
C LEU A 26 -1.50 7.25 -2.28
N LYS A 27 -0.35 6.71 -1.89
CA LYS A 27 0.91 7.30 -2.32
C LYS A 27 1.10 7.15 -3.82
N ARG A 28 0.70 6.03 -4.36
CA ARG A 28 0.81 5.81 -5.80
C ARG A 28 -0.08 6.77 -6.57
N ALA A 29 -1.20 7.14 -6.00
CA ALA A 29 -2.12 8.09 -6.62
C ALA A 29 -1.64 9.53 -6.49
N GLY A 30 -0.53 9.76 -5.79
CA GLY A 30 0.01 11.09 -5.66
C GLY A 30 -0.61 11.91 -4.56
N VAL A 31 -1.26 11.26 -3.61
CA VAL A 31 -1.91 11.95 -2.51
C VAL A 31 -0.85 12.49 -1.55
N ALA A 32 -1.03 13.72 -1.10
CA ALA A 32 -0.07 14.36 -0.22
C ALA A 32 -0.02 13.66 1.14
N ASP A 33 1.15 13.73 1.78
CA ASP A 33 1.36 13.01 3.03
C ASP A 33 0.40 13.40 4.12
N ASP A 34 0.11 14.70 4.26
CA ASP A 34 -0.80 15.14 5.30
C ASP A 34 -2.21 14.62 5.07
N VAL A 35 -2.62 14.48 3.82
CA VAL A 35 -3.92 13.93 3.51
C VAL A 35 -3.94 12.44 3.81
N VAL A 36 -2.86 11.73 3.50
CA VAL A 36 -2.75 10.31 3.81
C VAL A 36 -2.84 10.09 5.31
N CYS A 37 -2.09 10.88 6.08
CA CYS A 37 -2.09 10.76 7.53
C CYS A 37 -3.48 11.01 8.10
N ASN A 38 -4.16 12.00 7.56
CA ASN A 38 -5.49 12.33 8.03
C ASN A 38 -6.48 11.22 7.73
N TYR A 39 -6.39 10.67 6.53
CA TYR A 39 -7.27 9.59 6.12
C TYR A 39 -7.07 8.34 6.97
N LEU A 40 -5.82 8.01 7.28
CA LEU A 40 -5.50 6.82 8.03
C LEU A 40 -5.45 7.04 9.54
N HIS A 41 -5.64 8.29 9.98
CA HIS A 41 -5.61 8.63 11.42
C HIS A 41 -4.29 8.27 12.05
N ILE A 42 -3.19 8.66 11.41
CA ILE A 42 -1.86 8.39 11.94
C ILE A 42 -1.07 9.68 12.02
N GLU A 43 -0.05 9.65 12.88
CA GLU A 43 0.85 10.78 13.01
C GLU A 43 1.79 10.84 11.81
N PRO A 44 2.27 12.03 11.46
CA PRO A 44 3.21 12.12 10.34
C PRO A 44 4.44 11.25 10.50
N GLU A 45 4.94 11.14 11.73
CA GLU A 45 6.10 10.28 11.97
C GLU A 45 5.77 8.83 11.71
N GLY A 46 4.53 8.44 11.96
CA GLY A 46 4.11 7.06 11.73
C GLY A 46 3.98 6.72 10.27
N LEU A 47 3.78 7.72 9.42
CA LEU A 47 3.61 7.46 8.00
C LEU A 47 4.86 6.84 7.39
N GLU A 48 6.03 7.37 7.74
CA GLU A 48 7.25 6.85 7.18
C GLU A 48 7.47 5.39 7.58
N THR A 49 7.21 5.09 8.85
CA THR A 49 7.33 3.72 9.33
C THR A 49 6.33 2.81 8.64
N LEU A 50 5.10 3.28 8.52
CA LEU A 50 4.05 2.49 7.85
C LEU A 50 4.41 2.22 6.40
N LEU A 51 4.92 3.23 5.71
CA LEU A 51 5.32 3.07 4.32
C LEU A 51 6.45 2.05 4.18
N ARG A 52 7.42 2.11 5.08
CA ARG A 52 8.54 1.19 5.02
C ARG A 52 8.08 -0.25 5.23
N VAL A 53 7.22 -0.47 6.21
CA VAL A 53 6.69 -1.80 6.47
C VAL A 53 5.81 -2.26 5.32
N ALA A 54 4.98 -1.36 4.83
CA ALA A 54 4.08 -1.70 3.73
C ALA A 54 4.86 -2.11 2.49
N LEU A 55 5.92 -1.36 2.18
CA LEU A 55 6.74 -1.69 1.02
C LEU A 55 7.45 -3.03 1.19
N ALA A 56 7.92 -3.31 2.41
CA ALA A 56 8.58 -4.58 2.66
C ALA A 56 7.60 -5.74 2.48
N LYS A 57 6.39 -5.61 3.01
CA LYS A 57 5.40 -6.66 2.86
C LYS A 57 4.95 -6.81 1.43
N PHE A 58 4.79 -5.70 0.74
CA PHE A 58 4.40 -5.72 -0.65
C PHE A 58 5.45 -6.42 -1.50
N ASP A 59 6.71 -6.06 -1.26
CA ASP A 59 7.81 -6.66 -2.01
C ASP A 59 7.88 -8.17 -1.77
N ALA A 60 7.67 -8.59 -0.53
CA ALA A 60 7.68 -10.02 -0.22
C ALA A 60 6.58 -10.74 -0.98
N GLU A 61 5.39 -10.16 -1.04
CA GLU A 61 4.29 -10.79 -1.77
C GLU A 61 4.55 -10.81 -3.27
N LEU A 62 5.16 -9.75 -3.78
CA LEU A 62 5.44 -9.67 -5.20
C LEU A 62 6.40 -10.75 -5.66
N HIS A 63 7.34 -11.11 -4.80
CA HIS A 63 8.35 -12.11 -5.15
C HIS A 63 8.02 -13.49 -4.64
N LYS A 64 6.85 -13.66 -4.07
CA LYS A 64 6.44 -14.97 -3.58
C LYS A 64 6.06 -15.86 -4.74
N ARG A 65 6.40 -17.15 -4.63
CA ARG A 65 6.09 -18.09 -5.68
C ARG A 65 4.98 -19.00 -5.31
#